data_c7867154650fd2b90b1880b8d4ea2407
#
_entry.id   c7867154650fd2b90b1880b8d4ea2407
#
_cell.length_a   1.000
_cell.length_b   1.000
_cell.length_c   1.000
_cell.angle_alpha   90.00
_cell.angle_beta   90.00
_cell.angle_gamma   90.00
#
_symmetry.space_group_name_H-M   'P 1'
#
loop_
_entity.id
_entity.type
_entity.pdbx_description
1 polymer ?
#
loop_
_entity_poly.entity_id
_entity_poly.type
_entity_poly.pdbx_seq_one_letter_code
_entity_poly.pdbx_strand_id
1 'polypeptide(L)'
;MAFSKEILKNILKTNQDEIERYQVVKRDFDLDSFQYYVLIGIRRAGKSFLLYQKIQQMLSEGVKWNKMLYLNFEDERLDGFDTEDLNSILECHAEMYGERPTLFLDEIQCINGWEKFARRLADSKYNVYITGSNAKMLSQEVMTTLGGRYLTVEVYPFSLCEYLKKKGVPYDKLSLMSTNGKALMKRTFNEYFQWGGMPESADLAIKRNYLSSVYQKIYLGDIATRNNISNPNMLRLMLKKLAESVRQPMSYNRVSKILSSVSGKISVPTVQNYISYAEDAWLLLRLRNITSSFAEKETTCKYYFVDNGLLSLFLIDSNPALLENLVAISLFRKYGHDLSNDTVYFYNDNVEVDFYVPEEALAIQVSYSIADDETFRREVTALTKLPNVQPCKHRIIITYDEENTITDSVGTIEVIPVWKFLLCSSPESESAQ
;
A
#
# COMPACT_ATOMS: atom_id res chain seq x y z
N MET A 1 37.58 -8.54 -0.80
CA MET A 1 37.70 -9.80 -1.59
C MET A 1 36.45 -9.93 -2.42
N ALA A 2 36.55 -10.36 -3.67
CA ALA A 2 35.35 -10.59 -4.50
C ALA A 2 34.48 -11.69 -3.86
N PHE A 3 33.18 -11.52 -3.91
CA PHE A 3 32.21 -12.48 -3.37
C PHE A 3 32.30 -13.85 -4.07
N SER A 4 32.05 -14.93 -3.32
CA SER A 4 32.19 -16.29 -3.86
C SER A 4 31.15 -16.61 -4.92
N LYS A 5 31.58 -16.82 -6.17
CA LYS A 5 30.70 -17.23 -7.29
C LYS A 5 30.03 -18.57 -7.03
N GLU A 6 30.64 -19.48 -6.29
CA GLU A 6 30.05 -20.78 -5.94
C GLU A 6 28.83 -20.61 -5.03
N ILE A 7 28.96 -19.78 -3.99
CA ILE A 7 27.84 -19.46 -3.10
C ILE A 7 26.72 -18.82 -3.90
N LEU A 8 27.02 -17.85 -4.77
CA LEU A 8 26.02 -17.16 -5.58
C LEU A 8 25.29 -18.11 -6.52
N LYS A 9 26.00 -19.02 -7.22
CA LYS A 9 25.39 -20.06 -8.07
C LYS A 9 24.46 -21.01 -7.27
N ASN A 10 24.86 -21.38 -6.05
CA ASN A 10 24.03 -22.19 -5.17
C ASN A 10 22.74 -21.48 -4.74
N ILE A 11 22.84 -20.17 -4.40
CA ILE A 11 21.66 -19.34 -4.08
C ILE A 11 20.72 -19.27 -5.28
N LEU A 12 21.23 -18.95 -6.46
CA LEU A 12 20.44 -18.86 -7.69
C LEU A 12 19.68 -20.18 -7.96
N LYS A 13 20.35 -21.32 -7.80
CA LYS A 13 19.72 -22.62 -8.04
C LYS A 13 18.68 -22.98 -6.97
N THR A 14 18.98 -22.73 -5.71
CA THR A 14 18.02 -22.96 -4.60
C THR A 14 16.75 -22.15 -4.80
N ASN A 15 16.88 -20.87 -5.17
CA ASN A 15 15.73 -19.99 -5.41
C ASN A 15 14.83 -20.50 -6.55
N GLN A 16 15.40 -21.09 -7.61
CA GLN A 16 14.62 -21.70 -8.69
C GLN A 16 13.71 -22.83 -8.16
N ASP A 17 14.30 -23.74 -7.41
CA ASP A 17 13.60 -24.91 -6.87
C ASP A 17 12.51 -24.51 -5.85
N GLU A 18 12.72 -23.43 -5.09
CA GLU A 18 11.74 -22.90 -4.14
C GLU A 18 10.57 -22.19 -4.83
N ILE A 19 10.85 -21.33 -5.81
CA ILE A 19 9.82 -20.55 -6.52
C ILE A 19 8.83 -21.46 -7.23
N GLU A 20 9.27 -22.59 -7.80
CA GLU A 20 8.37 -23.56 -8.44
C GLU A 20 7.39 -24.21 -7.46
N ARG A 21 7.73 -24.28 -6.16
CA ARG A 21 6.89 -24.91 -5.11
C ARG A 21 5.89 -23.94 -4.47
N TYR A 22 6.12 -22.63 -4.57
CA TYR A 22 5.23 -21.66 -3.92
C TYR A 22 3.84 -21.63 -4.56
N GLN A 23 2.81 -21.68 -3.72
CA GLN A 23 1.44 -21.40 -4.12
C GLN A 23 1.21 -19.89 -4.10
N VAL A 24 1.09 -19.30 -5.28
CA VAL A 24 0.91 -17.85 -5.43
C VAL A 24 -0.57 -17.55 -5.66
N VAL A 25 -1.11 -16.60 -4.88
CA VAL A 25 -2.43 -16.03 -5.14
C VAL A 25 -2.29 -15.07 -6.30
N LYS A 26 -2.99 -15.34 -7.40
CA LYS A 26 -2.95 -14.47 -8.57
C LYS A 26 -3.52 -13.11 -8.23
N ARG A 27 -2.68 -12.09 -8.40
CA ARG A 27 -3.01 -10.67 -8.26
C ARG A 27 -3.07 -10.03 -9.64
N ASP A 28 -3.94 -9.03 -9.78
CA ASP A 28 -4.14 -8.34 -11.04
C ASP A 28 -3.20 -7.14 -11.17
N PHE A 29 -2.02 -7.41 -11.72
CA PHE A 29 -0.99 -6.41 -12.00
C PHE A 29 -0.51 -6.58 -13.45
N ASP A 30 -0.54 -5.50 -14.22
CA ASP A 30 0.11 -5.48 -15.54
C ASP A 30 1.63 -5.31 -15.37
N LEU A 31 2.34 -6.42 -15.52
CA LEU A 31 3.80 -6.48 -15.54
C LEU A 31 4.35 -6.89 -16.93
N ASP A 32 3.54 -6.71 -17.98
CA ASP A 32 3.87 -7.09 -19.37
C ASP A 32 4.02 -5.90 -20.31
N SER A 33 3.40 -4.76 -19.97
CA SER A 33 3.35 -3.58 -20.83
C SER A 33 4.69 -2.84 -20.94
N PHE A 34 5.64 -3.12 -20.04
CA PHE A 34 6.94 -2.45 -20.02
C PHE A 34 8.10 -3.41 -19.69
N GLN A 35 9.36 -2.93 -19.84
CA GLN A 35 10.55 -3.77 -19.62
C GLN A 35 11.19 -3.60 -18.25
N TYR A 36 10.92 -2.49 -17.57
CA TYR A 36 11.61 -2.11 -16.33
C TYR A 36 10.60 -1.71 -15.28
N TYR A 37 10.53 -2.46 -14.19
CA TYR A 37 9.59 -2.22 -13.11
C TYR A 37 10.29 -2.07 -11.76
N VAL A 38 9.80 -1.14 -10.95
CA VAL A 38 10.12 -1.02 -9.53
C VAL A 38 8.83 -1.21 -8.73
N LEU A 39 8.73 -2.32 -8.02
CA LEU A 39 7.61 -2.65 -7.15
C LEU A 39 7.92 -2.18 -5.74
N ILE A 40 7.13 -1.25 -5.24
CA ILE A 40 7.30 -0.63 -3.92
C ILE A 40 6.06 -0.85 -3.06
N GLY A 41 6.23 -0.76 -1.75
CA GLY A 41 5.12 -0.91 -0.82
C GLY A 41 5.59 -1.45 0.53
N ILE A 42 4.68 -1.50 1.49
CA ILE A 42 4.99 -1.91 2.85
C ILE A 42 5.62 -3.31 2.88
N ARG A 43 6.47 -3.55 3.87
CA ARG A 43 7.01 -4.88 4.16
C ARG A 43 5.87 -5.90 4.30
N ARG A 44 6.06 -7.10 3.70
CA ARG A 44 5.08 -8.22 3.68
C ARG A 44 3.75 -7.95 2.94
N ALA A 45 3.71 -6.94 2.07
CA ALA A 45 2.58 -6.72 1.15
C ALA A 45 2.50 -7.74 -0.01
N GLY A 46 3.52 -8.58 -0.18
CA GLY A 46 3.58 -9.61 -1.21
C GLY A 46 4.33 -9.20 -2.48
N LYS A 47 5.27 -8.24 -2.41
CA LYS A 47 6.10 -7.82 -3.55
C LYS A 47 6.89 -8.98 -4.16
N SER A 48 7.60 -9.75 -3.34
CA SER A 48 8.35 -10.95 -3.78
C SER A 48 7.42 -11.97 -4.46
N PHE A 49 6.21 -12.15 -3.93
CA PHE A 49 5.21 -13.05 -4.51
C PHE A 49 4.68 -12.57 -5.87
N LEU A 50 4.69 -11.26 -6.15
CA LEU A 50 4.41 -10.76 -7.50
C LEU A 50 5.53 -11.10 -8.48
N LEU A 51 6.79 -11.07 -8.04
CA LEU A 51 7.90 -11.58 -8.85
C LEU A 51 7.74 -13.09 -9.11
N TYR A 52 7.37 -13.87 -8.10
CA TYR A 52 7.12 -15.31 -8.27
C TYR A 52 5.94 -15.58 -9.21
N GLN A 53 4.86 -14.79 -9.10
CA GLN A 53 3.73 -14.86 -10.04
C GLN A 53 4.19 -14.67 -11.48
N LYS A 54 5.02 -13.64 -11.74
CA LYS A 54 5.54 -13.36 -13.08
C LYS A 54 6.46 -14.46 -13.57
N ILE A 55 7.36 -14.97 -12.72
CA ILE A 55 8.25 -16.11 -13.04
C ILE A 55 7.43 -17.35 -13.39
N GLN A 56 6.43 -17.71 -12.54
CA GLN A 56 5.57 -18.87 -12.77
C GLN A 56 4.73 -18.72 -14.06
N GLN A 57 4.26 -17.50 -14.35
CA GLN A 57 3.62 -17.20 -15.64
C GLN A 57 4.56 -17.50 -16.80
N MET A 58 5.79 -16.96 -16.80
CA MET A 58 6.78 -17.18 -17.84
C MET A 58 7.13 -18.67 -18.01
N LEU A 59 7.25 -19.41 -16.90
CA LEU A 59 7.46 -20.87 -16.93
C LEU A 59 6.28 -21.59 -17.59
N SER A 60 5.05 -21.20 -17.29
CA SER A 60 3.84 -21.77 -17.94
C SER A 60 3.74 -21.45 -19.42
N GLU A 61 4.32 -20.36 -19.87
CA GLU A 61 4.45 -19.95 -21.27
C GLU A 61 5.63 -20.64 -21.99
N GLY A 62 6.37 -21.52 -21.29
CA GLY A 62 7.47 -22.32 -21.84
C GLY A 62 8.84 -21.66 -21.77
N VAL A 63 8.97 -20.48 -21.13
CA VAL A 63 10.28 -19.86 -20.84
C VAL A 63 11.01 -20.70 -19.79
N LYS A 64 12.27 -21.03 -20.05
CA LYS A 64 13.09 -21.84 -19.15
C LYS A 64 13.93 -20.98 -18.21
N TRP A 65 14.40 -21.56 -17.11
CA TRP A 65 15.25 -20.89 -16.12
C TRP A 65 16.58 -20.34 -16.66
N ASN A 66 17.10 -20.87 -17.75
CA ASN A 66 18.27 -20.30 -18.43
C ASN A 66 18.04 -18.87 -18.96
N LYS A 67 16.77 -18.42 -19.07
CA LYS A 67 16.37 -17.06 -19.48
C LYS A 67 15.83 -16.21 -18.33
N MET A 68 15.94 -16.67 -17.10
CA MET A 68 15.46 -15.96 -15.92
C MET A 68 16.48 -16.04 -14.79
N LEU A 69 16.63 -14.94 -14.04
CA LEU A 69 17.45 -14.87 -12.85
C LEU A 69 16.67 -14.19 -11.74
N TYR A 70 16.53 -14.85 -10.62
CA TYR A 70 15.98 -14.29 -9.39
C TYR A 70 17.02 -14.27 -8.27
N LEU A 71 17.14 -13.13 -7.59
CA LEU A 71 18.01 -12.98 -6.42
C LEU A 71 17.32 -12.06 -5.39
N ASN A 72 17.24 -12.55 -4.13
CA ASN A 72 16.81 -11.75 -2.99
C ASN A 72 18.02 -11.25 -2.22
N PHE A 73 18.18 -9.94 -2.10
CA PHE A 73 19.32 -9.30 -1.40
C PHE A 73 19.17 -9.26 0.13
N GLU A 74 18.04 -9.73 0.69
CA GLU A 74 17.91 -10.00 2.14
C GLU A 74 18.39 -11.42 2.53
N ASP A 75 18.86 -12.25 1.59
CA ASP A 75 19.40 -13.58 1.89
C ASP A 75 20.67 -13.45 2.72
N GLU A 76 20.72 -14.08 3.90
CA GLU A 76 21.86 -14.01 4.82
C GLU A 76 23.14 -14.59 4.24
N ARG A 77 23.05 -15.49 3.24
CA ARG A 77 24.21 -16.04 2.54
C ARG A 77 24.94 -15.01 1.69
N LEU A 78 24.29 -13.84 1.43
CA LEU A 78 24.89 -12.70 0.75
C LEU A 78 25.60 -11.73 1.73
N ASP A 79 25.84 -12.13 2.98
CA ASP A 79 26.59 -11.28 3.91
C ASP A 79 27.97 -10.94 3.33
N GLY A 80 28.30 -9.63 3.31
CA GLY A 80 29.51 -9.13 2.67
C GLY A 80 29.43 -8.92 1.15
N PHE A 81 28.29 -9.19 0.50
CA PHE A 81 28.06 -8.83 -0.90
C PHE A 81 27.80 -7.33 -1.02
N ASP A 82 28.48 -6.66 -1.93
CA ASP A 82 28.38 -5.21 -2.10
C ASP A 82 28.22 -4.77 -3.57
N THR A 83 28.31 -3.47 -3.79
CA THR A 83 28.15 -2.85 -5.11
C THR A 83 29.14 -3.36 -6.15
N GLU A 84 30.37 -3.71 -5.75
CA GLU A 84 31.43 -4.18 -6.64
C GLU A 84 31.10 -5.59 -7.15
N ASP A 85 30.36 -6.37 -6.35
CA ASP A 85 29.98 -7.73 -6.66
C ASP A 85 28.72 -7.85 -7.58
N LEU A 86 27.95 -6.76 -7.75
CA LEU A 86 26.71 -6.78 -8.55
C LEU A 86 26.88 -7.35 -9.97
N ASN A 87 28.06 -7.15 -10.58
CA ASN A 87 28.31 -7.72 -11.91
C ASN A 87 28.49 -9.24 -11.90
N SER A 88 28.95 -9.81 -10.78
CA SER A 88 29.14 -11.26 -10.64
C SER A 88 27.84 -12.05 -10.79
N ILE A 89 26.69 -11.42 -10.55
CA ILE A 89 25.35 -12.00 -10.77
C ILE A 89 25.18 -12.40 -12.25
N LEU A 90 25.51 -11.48 -13.15
CA LEU A 90 25.41 -11.73 -14.60
C LEU A 90 26.46 -12.73 -15.07
N GLU A 91 27.67 -12.65 -14.50
CA GLU A 91 28.77 -13.60 -14.83
C GLU A 91 28.40 -15.02 -14.39
N CYS A 92 27.90 -15.21 -13.17
CA CYS A 92 27.46 -16.50 -12.70
C CYS A 92 26.36 -17.10 -13.57
N HIS A 93 25.37 -16.30 -13.96
CA HIS A 93 24.30 -16.75 -14.84
C HIS A 93 24.84 -17.15 -16.23
N ALA A 94 25.73 -16.34 -16.80
CA ALA A 94 26.36 -16.63 -18.09
C ALA A 94 27.23 -17.92 -18.04
N GLU A 95 27.96 -18.14 -16.94
CA GLU A 95 28.73 -19.37 -16.70
C GLU A 95 27.83 -20.60 -16.56
N MET A 96 26.64 -20.46 -15.98
CA MET A 96 25.70 -21.57 -15.78
C MET A 96 24.92 -21.92 -17.06
N TYR A 97 24.52 -20.91 -17.83
CA TYR A 97 23.51 -21.08 -18.89
C TYR A 97 23.90 -20.53 -20.25
N GLY A 98 24.82 -19.57 -20.32
CA GLY A 98 25.25 -18.95 -21.59
C GLY A 98 24.23 -18.04 -22.26
N GLU A 99 23.08 -17.78 -21.61
CA GLU A 99 21.99 -16.97 -22.15
C GLU A 99 21.80 -15.67 -21.34
N ARG A 100 21.12 -14.70 -21.96
CA ARG A 100 20.79 -13.44 -21.33
C ARG A 100 19.47 -13.56 -20.57
N PRO A 101 19.45 -13.33 -19.24
CA PRO A 101 18.24 -13.47 -18.44
C PRO A 101 17.35 -12.23 -18.40
N THR A 102 16.05 -12.42 -18.15
CA THR A 102 15.20 -11.47 -17.44
C THR A 102 15.57 -11.49 -15.97
N LEU A 103 15.71 -10.31 -15.35
CA LEU A 103 16.24 -10.14 -14.00
C LEU A 103 15.11 -9.81 -13.02
N PHE A 104 15.05 -10.56 -11.93
CA PHE A 104 14.16 -10.36 -10.80
C PHE A 104 15.01 -10.10 -9.55
N LEU A 105 15.13 -8.83 -9.18
CA LEU A 105 16.03 -8.34 -8.13
C LEU A 105 15.19 -7.91 -6.92
N ASP A 106 15.10 -8.79 -5.94
CA ASP A 106 14.22 -8.63 -4.78
C ASP A 106 14.96 -7.93 -3.64
N GLU A 107 14.32 -6.89 -3.02
CA GLU A 107 14.85 -6.06 -1.92
C GLU A 107 16.24 -5.46 -2.24
N ILE A 108 16.45 -4.98 -3.47
CA ILE A 108 17.76 -4.52 -3.99
C ILE A 108 18.33 -3.32 -3.20
N GLN A 109 17.49 -2.57 -2.49
CA GLN A 109 17.94 -1.45 -1.65
C GLN A 109 18.83 -1.88 -0.47
N CYS A 110 18.98 -3.17 -0.22
CA CYS A 110 19.97 -3.69 0.72
C CYS A 110 21.41 -3.41 0.26
N ILE A 111 21.63 -3.18 -1.05
CA ILE A 111 22.94 -2.88 -1.63
C ILE A 111 23.05 -1.38 -1.92
N ASN A 112 24.01 -0.72 -1.34
CA ASN A 112 24.26 0.71 -1.61
C ASN A 112 24.69 0.91 -3.08
N GLY A 113 24.18 1.97 -3.74
CA GLY A 113 24.55 2.30 -5.13
C GLY A 113 23.96 1.36 -6.20
N TRP A 114 22.99 0.53 -5.84
CA TRP A 114 22.28 -0.39 -6.74
C TRP A 114 21.65 0.32 -7.96
N GLU A 115 21.27 1.57 -7.81
CA GLU A 115 20.60 2.38 -8.84
C GLU A 115 21.46 2.57 -10.09
N LYS A 116 22.80 2.62 -9.92
CA LYS A 116 23.75 2.68 -11.06
C LYS A 116 23.77 1.37 -11.84
N PHE A 117 23.72 0.25 -11.10
CA PHE A 117 23.63 -1.08 -11.71
C PHE A 117 22.29 -1.25 -12.45
N ALA A 118 21.17 -0.91 -11.83
CA ALA A 118 19.85 -0.96 -12.45
C ALA A 118 19.78 -0.08 -13.73
N ARG A 119 20.33 1.14 -13.68
CA ARG A 119 20.44 2.00 -14.84
C ARG A 119 21.21 1.33 -15.98
N ARG A 120 22.38 0.75 -15.68
CA ARG A 120 23.19 0.04 -16.68
C ARG A 120 22.45 -1.15 -17.30
N LEU A 121 21.69 -1.90 -16.50
CA LEU A 121 20.85 -3.00 -17.00
C LEU A 121 19.80 -2.50 -18.01
N ALA A 122 19.12 -1.41 -17.68
CA ALA A 122 18.13 -0.80 -18.58
C ALA A 122 18.78 -0.25 -19.85
N ASP A 123 19.93 0.43 -19.76
CA ASP A 123 20.70 0.91 -20.91
C ASP A 123 21.14 -0.24 -21.82
N SER A 124 21.46 -1.38 -21.23
CA SER A 124 21.80 -2.62 -21.92
C SER A 124 20.57 -3.43 -22.38
N LYS A 125 19.33 -2.92 -22.20
CA LYS A 125 18.07 -3.55 -22.65
C LYS A 125 17.81 -4.93 -22.03
N TYR A 126 18.12 -5.12 -20.75
CA TYR A 126 17.61 -6.25 -19.98
C TYR A 126 16.15 -6.01 -19.62
N ASN A 127 15.34 -7.07 -19.48
CA ASN A 127 14.07 -6.96 -18.77
C ASN A 127 14.38 -7.05 -17.27
N VAL A 128 13.90 -6.07 -16.47
CA VAL A 128 14.30 -5.94 -15.08
C VAL A 128 13.08 -5.64 -14.20
N TYR A 129 12.87 -6.49 -13.21
CA TYR A 129 11.88 -6.34 -12.16
C TYR A 129 12.60 -6.18 -10.83
N ILE A 130 12.37 -5.07 -10.17
CA ILE A 130 13.02 -4.71 -8.91
C ILE A 130 11.96 -4.58 -7.83
N THR A 131 12.24 -5.05 -6.60
CA THR A 131 11.39 -4.74 -5.46
C THR A 131 12.13 -3.97 -4.37
N GLY A 132 11.37 -3.25 -3.57
CA GLY A 132 11.85 -2.64 -2.36
C GLY A 132 10.75 -2.21 -1.39
N SER A 133 11.07 -2.29 -0.10
CA SER A 133 10.15 -1.96 1.00
C SER A 133 10.24 -0.51 1.47
N ASN A 134 10.88 0.39 0.69
CA ASN A 134 11.10 1.77 1.08
C ASN A 134 10.73 2.73 -0.05
N ALA A 135 9.89 3.73 0.24
CA ALA A 135 9.57 4.82 -0.69
C ALA A 135 10.78 5.69 -1.05
N LYS A 136 11.90 5.64 -0.28
CA LYS A 136 13.17 6.28 -0.69
C LYS A 136 13.69 5.76 -2.03
N MET A 137 13.25 4.58 -2.50
CA MET A 137 13.50 4.12 -3.88
C MET A 137 12.88 5.03 -4.93
N LEU A 138 11.89 5.86 -4.54
CA LEU A 138 11.31 6.93 -5.35
C LEU A 138 11.92 8.31 -5.05
N SER A 139 12.98 8.38 -4.21
CA SER A 139 13.65 9.65 -3.95
C SER A 139 14.14 10.27 -5.26
N GLN A 140 14.17 11.60 -5.28
CA GLN A 140 14.60 12.35 -6.47
C GLN A 140 15.99 11.91 -6.96
N GLU A 141 16.89 11.55 -6.05
CA GLU A 141 18.24 11.04 -6.37
C GLU A 141 18.18 9.70 -7.11
N VAL A 142 17.40 8.74 -6.57
CA VAL A 142 17.23 7.41 -7.19
C VAL A 142 16.53 7.54 -8.53
N MET A 143 15.42 8.27 -8.61
CA MET A 143 14.67 8.47 -9.85
C MET A 143 15.51 9.20 -10.91
N THR A 144 16.32 10.19 -10.51
CA THR A 144 17.25 10.87 -11.41
C THR A 144 18.32 9.90 -11.91
N THR A 145 18.88 9.06 -11.04
CA THR A 145 19.90 8.07 -11.40
C THR A 145 19.33 7.01 -12.32
N LEU A 146 18.11 6.52 -12.06
CA LEU A 146 17.40 5.60 -12.94
C LEU A 146 16.99 6.24 -14.28
N GLY A 147 16.93 7.57 -14.33
CA GLY A 147 16.72 8.36 -15.54
C GLY A 147 15.36 8.16 -16.19
N GLY A 148 14.31 7.98 -15.39
CA GLY A 148 12.93 7.81 -15.88
C GLY A 148 12.68 6.53 -16.71
N ARG A 149 13.54 5.52 -16.57
CA ARG A 149 13.44 4.27 -17.34
C ARG A 149 12.52 3.24 -16.71
N TYR A 150 12.29 3.32 -15.41
CA TYR A 150 11.53 2.33 -14.66
C TYR A 150 10.11 2.81 -14.39
N LEU A 151 9.15 1.93 -14.62
CA LEU A 151 7.76 2.14 -14.21
C LEU A 151 7.59 1.70 -12.75
N THR A 152 7.06 2.58 -11.93
CA THR A 152 6.77 2.30 -10.53
C THR A 152 5.41 1.63 -10.40
N VAL A 153 5.36 0.57 -9.58
CA VAL A 153 4.14 -0.16 -9.21
C VAL A 153 4.01 -0.18 -7.70
N GLU A 154 2.94 0.42 -7.19
CA GLU A 154 2.61 0.41 -5.76
C GLU A 154 1.94 -0.90 -5.37
N VAL A 155 2.50 -1.59 -4.38
CA VAL A 155 2.01 -2.88 -3.90
C VAL A 155 1.44 -2.74 -2.51
N TYR A 156 0.12 -2.66 -2.43
CA TYR A 156 -0.64 -2.66 -1.18
C TYR A 156 -0.82 -4.09 -0.65
N PRO A 157 -1.12 -4.29 0.65
CA PRO A 157 -1.69 -5.54 1.16
C PRO A 157 -2.88 -5.99 0.31
N PHE A 158 -3.39 -7.20 0.46
CA PHE A 158 -4.52 -7.69 -0.35
C PHE A 158 -5.72 -6.73 -0.34
N SER A 159 -6.34 -6.54 -1.49
CA SER A 159 -7.70 -5.97 -1.60
C SER A 159 -8.73 -6.96 -1.04
N LEU A 160 -9.99 -6.53 -0.88
CA LEU A 160 -11.05 -7.45 -0.50
C LEU A 160 -11.19 -8.60 -1.52
N CYS A 161 -11.12 -8.32 -2.81
CA CYS A 161 -11.20 -9.33 -3.87
C CYS A 161 -10.05 -10.35 -3.77
N GLU A 162 -8.81 -9.88 -3.60
CA GLU A 162 -7.64 -10.74 -3.42
C GLU A 162 -7.73 -11.57 -2.12
N TYR A 163 -8.25 -10.96 -1.04
CA TYR A 163 -8.47 -11.66 0.23
C TYR A 163 -9.56 -12.76 0.11
N LEU A 164 -10.68 -12.47 -0.56
CA LEU A 164 -11.72 -13.45 -0.84
C LEU A 164 -11.20 -14.59 -1.71
N LYS A 165 -10.42 -14.30 -2.76
CA LYS A 165 -9.72 -15.31 -3.57
C LYS A 165 -8.81 -16.20 -2.73
N LYS A 166 -7.99 -15.60 -1.86
CA LYS A 166 -7.11 -16.32 -0.94
C LYS A 166 -7.88 -17.26 -0.02
N LYS A 167 -9.08 -16.85 0.43
CA LYS A 167 -9.98 -17.63 1.28
C LYS A 167 -10.84 -18.63 0.51
N GLY A 168 -10.79 -18.65 -0.81
CA GLY A 168 -11.66 -19.49 -1.65
C GLY A 168 -13.15 -19.14 -1.53
N VAL A 169 -13.46 -17.87 -1.23
CA VAL A 169 -14.85 -17.39 -1.08
C VAL A 169 -15.29 -16.72 -2.38
N PRO A 170 -16.30 -17.27 -3.07
CA PRO A 170 -16.81 -16.68 -4.28
C PRO A 170 -17.57 -15.37 -3.99
N TYR A 171 -17.39 -14.38 -4.86
CA TYR A 171 -17.99 -13.05 -4.73
C TYR A 171 -18.63 -12.54 -6.03
N ASP A 172 -18.81 -13.43 -7.00
CA ASP A 172 -19.56 -13.14 -8.21
C ASP A 172 -21.05 -12.88 -7.92
N LYS A 173 -21.71 -12.21 -8.86
CA LYS A 173 -23.11 -11.79 -8.72
C LYS A 173 -24.06 -12.96 -8.38
N LEU A 174 -23.83 -14.13 -8.98
CA LEU A 174 -24.67 -15.31 -8.76
C LEU A 174 -24.47 -15.87 -7.34
N SER A 175 -23.26 -15.97 -6.87
CA SER A 175 -22.91 -16.40 -5.51
C SER A 175 -23.52 -15.48 -4.46
N LEU A 176 -23.50 -14.17 -4.68
CA LEU A 176 -24.05 -13.17 -3.76
C LEU A 176 -25.58 -13.12 -3.75
N MET A 177 -26.29 -13.73 -4.72
CA MET A 177 -27.74 -13.90 -4.67
C MET A 177 -28.18 -14.94 -3.65
N SER A 178 -27.34 -15.93 -3.33
CA SER A 178 -27.68 -16.93 -2.32
C SER A 178 -27.48 -16.39 -0.90
N THR A 179 -28.41 -16.75 0.00
CA THR A 179 -28.30 -16.37 1.43
C THR A 179 -26.98 -16.86 2.05
N ASN A 180 -26.59 -18.10 1.76
CA ASN A 180 -25.37 -18.69 2.30
C ASN A 180 -24.12 -18.03 1.70
N GLY A 181 -24.07 -17.78 0.40
CA GLY A 181 -22.94 -17.11 -0.26
C GLY A 181 -22.74 -15.69 0.26
N LYS A 182 -23.84 -14.91 0.38
CA LYS A 182 -23.80 -13.57 0.95
C LYS A 182 -23.35 -13.58 2.43
N ALA A 183 -23.82 -14.54 3.23
CA ALA A 183 -23.43 -14.67 4.63
C ALA A 183 -21.94 -15.02 4.77
N LEU A 184 -21.43 -15.96 3.94
CA LEU A 184 -20.03 -16.34 3.93
C LEU A 184 -19.13 -15.17 3.52
N MET A 185 -19.49 -14.46 2.46
CA MET A 185 -18.76 -13.25 2.00
C MET A 185 -18.74 -12.18 3.10
N LYS A 186 -19.88 -11.86 3.72
CA LYS A 186 -19.96 -10.87 4.81
C LYS A 186 -19.11 -11.30 6.02
N ARG A 187 -19.10 -12.57 6.40
CA ARG A 187 -18.26 -13.09 7.47
C ARG A 187 -16.77 -12.88 7.14
N THR A 188 -16.35 -13.19 5.92
CA THR A 188 -14.98 -13.00 5.46
C THR A 188 -14.63 -11.52 5.35
N PHE A 189 -15.57 -10.69 4.89
CA PHE A 189 -15.42 -9.24 4.90
C PHE A 189 -15.21 -8.69 6.33
N ASN A 190 -15.96 -9.15 7.33
CA ASN A 190 -15.78 -8.71 8.73
C ASN A 190 -14.39 -9.06 9.25
N GLU A 191 -13.85 -10.21 8.87
CA GLU A 191 -12.47 -10.60 9.17
C GLU A 191 -11.46 -9.65 8.52
N TYR A 192 -11.63 -9.37 7.23
CA TYR A 192 -10.82 -8.42 6.47
C TYR A 192 -10.92 -6.99 7.01
N PHE A 193 -12.13 -6.53 7.33
CA PHE A 193 -12.39 -5.21 7.91
C PHE A 193 -11.60 -4.99 9.20
N GLN A 194 -11.60 -5.98 10.08
CA GLN A 194 -10.94 -5.90 11.39
C GLN A 194 -9.41 -6.12 11.29
N TRP A 195 -8.96 -7.08 10.48
CA TRP A 195 -7.59 -7.56 10.49
C TRP A 195 -6.79 -7.20 9.24
N GLY A 196 -7.39 -6.47 8.31
CA GLY A 196 -6.71 -6.01 7.10
C GLY A 196 -6.40 -7.09 6.07
N GLY A 197 -5.56 -6.72 5.12
CA GLY A 197 -5.21 -7.52 3.95
C GLY A 197 -3.78 -8.05 3.92
N MET A 198 -3.03 -8.04 5.05
CA MET A 198 -1.68 -8.61 5.05
C MET A 198 -1.73 -10.09 4.60
N PRO A 199 -1.05 -10.47 3.47
CA PRO A 199 -1.25 -11.78 2.83
C PRO A 199 -1.10 -12.99 3.76
N GLU A 200 -0.05 -13.02 4.56
CA GLU A 200 0.21 -14.13 5.49
C GLU A 200 -0.81 -14.17 6.64
N SER A 201 -1.38 -13.02 7.05
CA SER A 201 -2.38 -12.97 8.12
C SER A 201 -3.68 -13.68 7.76
N ALA A 202 -3.98 -13.82 6.47
CA ALA A 202 -5.21 -14.42 5.98
C ALA A 202 -5.39 -15.86 6.50
N ASP A 203 -4.32 -16.65 6.58
CA ASP A 203 -4.35 -18.06 6.96
C ASP A 203 -4.19 -18.29 8.48
N LEU A 204 -3.90 -17.25 9.26
CA LEU A 204 -3.59 -17.38 10.68
C LEU A 204 -4.84 -17.32 11.56
N ALA A 205 -4.92 -18.19 12.56
CA ALA A 205 -5.97 -18.15 13.58
C ALA A 205 -5.77 -16.97 14.54
N ILE A 206 -4.53 -16.64 14.92
CA ILE A 206 -4.18 -15.54 15.84
C ILE A 206 -3.50 -14.43 15.07
N LYS A 207 -4.30 -13.65 14.34
CA LYS A 207 -3.81 -12.57 13.46
C LYS A 207 -3.12 -11.44 14.21
N ARG A 208 -3.62 -11.05 15.39
CA ARG A 208 -3.08 -9.95 16.19
C ARG A 208 -1.60 -10.13 16.52
N ASN A 209 -1.17 -11.34 16.87
CA ASN A 209 0.24 -11.60 17.21
C ASN A 209 1.15 -11.43 15.99
N TYR A 210 0.72 -11.93 14.83
CA TYR A 210 1.44 -11.76 13.58
C TYR A 210 1.53 -10.29 13.19
N LEU A 211 0.41 -9.57 13.18
CA LEU A 211 0.36 -8.14 12.85
C LEU A 211 1.23 -7.30 13.81
N SER A 212 1.22 -7.64 15.11
CA SER A 212 2.11 -7.01 16.09
C SER A 212 3.58 -7.25 15.77
N SER A 213 3.96 -8.45 15.36
CA SER A 213 5.32 -8.78 14.91
C SER A 213 5.73 -8.01 13.66
N VAL A 214 4.84 -7.93 12.65
CA VAL A 214 5.04 -7.14 11.44
C VAL A 214 5.21 -5.65 11.78
N TYR A 215 4.31 -5.09 12.60
CA TYR A 215 4.42 -3.71 13.07
C TYR A 215 5.75 -3.44 13.78
N GLN A 216 6.16 -4.33 14.69
CA GLN A 216 7.45 -4.18 15.39
C GLN A 216 8.63 -4.15 14.42
N LYS A 217 8.63 -5.01 13.41
CA LYS A 217 9.70 -5.04 12.39
C LYS A 217 9.74 -3.74 11.57
N ILE A 218 8.57 -3.22 11.17
CA ILE A 218 8.46 -1.94 10.45
C ILE A 218 8.92 -0.80 11.35
N TYR A 219 8.35 -0.71 12.55
CA TYR A 219 8.60 0.38 13.49
C TYR A 219 10.07 0.44 13.94
N LEU A 220 10.66 -0.69 14.39
CA LEU A 220 12.03 -0.73 14.87
C LEU A 220 13.05 -0.81 13.73
N GLY A 221 12.82 -1.70 12.77
CA GLY A 221 13.78 -1.96 11.69
C GLY A 221 13.71 -0.91 10.58
N ASP A 222 12.54 -0.79 9.93
CA ASP A 222 12.43 0.02 8.73
C ASP A 222 12.35 1.52 9.02
N ILE A 223 11.86 1.92 10.22
CA ILE A 223 11.77 3.33 10.60
C ILE A 223 12.89 3.72 11.57
N ALA A 224 12.91 3.14 12.79
CA ALA A 224 13.79 3.64 13.85
C ALA A 224 15.27 3.39 13.56
N THR A 225 15.66 2.14 13.28
CA THR A 225 17.06 1.77 13.04
C THR A 225 17.60 2.42 11.76
N ARG A 226 16.82 2.35 10.66
CA ARG A 226 17.25 2.89 9.37
C ARG A 226 17.50 4.40 9.40
N ASN A 227 16.74 5.15 10.20
CA ASN A 227 16.87 6.61 10.31
C ASN A 227 17.62 7.04 11.58
N ASN A 228 18.31 6.14 12.27
CA ASN A 228 19.09 6.40 13.48
C ASN A 228 18.30 7.19 14.55
N ILE A 229 17.00 6.82 14.76
CA ILE A 229 16.14 7.48 15.73
C ILE A 229 16.62 7.16 17.14
N SER A 230 17.07 8.16 17.88
CA SER A 230 17.58 8.03 19.25
C SER A 230 16.47 7.73 20.28
N ASN A 231 15.23 8.12 20.02
CA ASN A 231 14.09 7.89 20.91
C ASN A 231 12.93 7.15 20.20
N PRO A 232 13.01 5.82 20.04
CA PRO A 232 11.96 5.04 19.42
C PRO A 232 10.62 5.11 20.17
N ASN A 233 10.63 5.30 21.49
CA ASN A 233 9.39 5.40 22.25
C ASN A 233 8.56 6.64 21.85
N MET A 234 9.21 7.77 21.55
CA MET A 234 8.55 8.98 21.06
C MET A 234 7.89 8.75 19.69
N LEU A 235 8.58 8.04 18.78
CA LEU A 235 8.02 7.60 17.51
C LEU A 235 6.77 6.72 17.72
N ARG A 236 6.83 5.76 18.64
CA ARG A 236 5.69 4.89 18.96
C ARG A 236 4.48 5.67 19.49
N LEU A 237 4.71 6.64 20.36
CA LEU A 237 3.64 7.51 20.87
C LEU A 237 3.03 8.38 19.78
N MET A 238 3.86 8.88 18.84
CA MET A 238 3.40 9.62 17.68
C MET A 238 2.49 8.77 16.79
N LEU A 239 2.92 7.56 16.42
CA LEU A 239 2.13 6.64 15.61
C LEU A 239 0.81 6.28 16.28
N LYS A 240 0.83 6.05 17.61
CA LYS A 240 -0.40 5.84 18.39
C LYS A 240 -1.32 7.06 18.32
N LYS A 241 -0.79 8.26 18.47
CA LYS A 241 -1.60 9.49 18.39
C LYS A 241 -2.19 9.70 17.01
N LEU A 242 -1.46 9.42 15.94
CA LEU A 242 -1.98 9.50 14.57
C LEU A 242 -3.08 8.45 14.33
N ALA A 243 -2.92 7.23 14.85
CA ALA A 243 -3.95 6.18 14.79
C ALA A 243 -5.26 6.62 15.46
N GLU A 244 -5.18 7.22 16.65
CA GLU A 244 -6.36 7.78 17.35
C GLU A 244 -7.00 8.96 16.62
N SER A 245 -6.29 9.58 15.70
CA SER A 245 -6.70 10.78 14.97
C SER A 245 -6.94 10.55 13.47
N VAL A 246 -7.09 9.31 13.02
CA VAL A 246 -7.25 8.93 11.60
C VAL A 246 -8.31 9.79 10.89
N ARG A 247 -9.43 10.07 11.54
CA ARG A 247 -10.55 10.85 10.98
C ARG A 247 -10.38 12.37 11.05
N GLN A 248 -9.28 12.87 11.61
CA GLN A 248 -9.11 14.29 11.88
C GLN A 248 -7.81 14.84 11.30
N PRO A 249 -7.83 16.05 10.72
CA PRO A 249 -6.60 16.72 10.33
C PRO A 249 -5.69 16.97 11.54
N MET A 250 -4.41 16.67 11.39
CA MET A 250 -3.39 16.85 12.41
C MET A 250 -2.24 17.70 11.87
N SER A 251 -1.98 18.84 12.52
CA SER A 251 -0.79 19.63 12.21
C SER A 251 0.43 19.15 12.99
N TYR A 252 1.62 19.31 12.43
CA TYR A 252 2.88 18.98 13.10
C TYR A 252 3.01 19.70 14.46
N ASN A 253 2.57 20.96 14.55
CA ASN A 253 2.53 21.72 15.79
C ASN A 253 1.63 21.08 16.84
N ARG A 254 0.42 20.63 16.46
CA ARG A 254 -0.52 19.95 17.36
C ARG A 254 0.06 18.63 17.87
N VAL A 255 0.64 17.83 16.98
CA VAL A 255 1.30 16.57 17.35
C VAL A 255 2.46 16.83 18.32
N SER A 256 3.34 17.79 18.02
CA SER A 256 4.47 18.16 18.90
C SER A 256 4.02 18.58 20.29
N LYS A 257 2.97 19.43 20.40
CA LYS A 257 2.43 19.86 21.69
C LYS A 257 1.88 18.68 22.50
N ILE A 258 1.11 17.79 21.88
CA ILE A 258 0.53 16.62 22.56
C ILE A 258 1.64 15.69 23.04
N LEU A 259 2.61 15.36 22.22
CA LEU A 259 3.71 14.47 22.59
C LEU A 259 4.58 15.09 23.69
N SER A 260 4.83 16.39 23.61
CA SER A 260 5.61 17.10 24.63
C SER A 260 4.93 17.10 26.01
N SER A 261 3.61 17.08 26.06
CA SER A 261 2.87 17.00 27.34
C SER A 261 2.89 15.61 27.97
N VAL A 262 3.19 14.55 27.19
CA VAL A 262 3.12 13.16 27.68
C VAL A 262 4.49 12.56 27.95
N SER A 263 5.50 12.86 27.13
CA SER A 263 6.78 12.10 27.15
C SER A 263 8.02 12.97 27.04
N GLY A 264 7.91 14.27 27.30
CA GLY A 264 9.03 15.19 27.21
C GLY A 264 9.11 15.94 25.89
N LYS A 265 9.92 17.00 25.84
CA LYS A 265 9.96 17.98 24.74
C LYS A 265 10.39 17.32 23.40
N ILE A 266 9.58 17.51 22.38
CA ILE A 266 9.89 17.15 20.99
C ILE A 266 9.71 18.38 20.07
N SER A 267 10.64 18.60 19.15
CA SER A 267 10.56 19.70 18.20
C SER A 267 9.61 19.40 17.03
N VAL A 268 9.03 20.45 16.43
CA VAL A 268 8.18 20.31 15.25
C VAL A 268 8.93 19.67 14.06
N PRO A 269 10.18 20.06 13.74
CA PRO A 269 10.96 19.37 12.71
C PRO A 269 11.19 17.88 12.98
N THR A 270 11.34 17.49 14.24
CA THR A 270 11.48 16.06 14.59
C THR A 270 10.18 15.30 14.31
N VAL A 271 9.03 15.88 14.63
CA VAL A 271 7.71 15.29 14.30
C VAL A 271 7.55 15.15 12.79
N GLN A 272 7.91 16.19 12.03
CA GLN A 272 7.87 16.16 10.58
C GLN A 272 8.73 15.03 10.01
N ASN A 273 9.97 14.90 10.49
CA ASN A 273 10.86 13.80 10.07
C ASN A 273 10.28 12.43 10.40
N TYR A 274 9.73 12.25 11.61
CA TYR A 274 9.15 10.97 12.02
C TYR A 274 7.94 10.58 11.17
N ILE A 275 7.09 11.54 10.79
CA ILE A 275 5.96 11.30 9.90
C ILE A 275 6.49 10.93 8.50
N SER A 276 7.44 11.68 7.96
CA SER A 276 8.07 11.36 6.66
C SER A 276 8.69 9.94 6.66
N TYR A 277 9.38 9.54 7.73
CA TYR A 277 9.94 8.19 7.83
C TYR A 277 8.88 7.08 7.88
N ALA A 278 7.72 7.38 8.48
CA ALA A 278 6.60 6.44 8.50
C ALA A 278 5.90 6.34 7.12
N GLU A 279 5.86 7.43 6.36
CA GLU A 279 5.42 7.46 4.96
C GLU A 279 6.42 6.73 4.06
N ASP A 280 7.72 6.98 4.23
CA ASP A 280 8.80 6.27 3.52
C ASP A 280 8.76 4.75 3.75
N ALA A 281 8.32 4.30 4.92
CA ALA A 281 8.12 2.89 5.25
C ALA A 281 6.76 2.34 4.78
N TRP A 282 5.96 3.12 4.07
CA TRP A 282 4.59 2.78 3.63
C TRP A 282 3.63 2.43 4.77
N LEU A 283 3.94 2.87 6.00
CA LEU A 283 3.05 2.65 7.15
C LEU A 283 1.90 3.66 7.16
N LEU A 284 2.17 4.91 6.77
CA LEU A 284 1.21 6.00 6.71
C LEU A 284 1.01 6.49 5.28
N LEU A 285 -0.24 6.84 4.99
CA LEU A 285 -0.69 7.49 3.77
C LEU A 285 -1.23 8.87 4.14
N ARG A 286 -0.78 9.91 3.43
CA ARG A 286 -1.15 11.31 3.69
C ARG A 286 -2.29 11.73 2.78
N LEU A 287 -3.29 12.41 3.35
CA LEU A 287 -4.37 13.06 2.61
C LEU A 287 -4.38 14.56 2.91
N ARG A 288 -4.32 15.37 1.87
CA ARG A 288 -4.29 16.84 1.95
C ARG A 288 -5.67 17.46 1.78
N ASN A 289 -5.87 18.65 2.32
CA ASN A 289 -7.07 19.46 2.06
C ASN A 289 -6.92 20.21 0.73
N ILE A 290 -7.90 20.06 -0.16
CA ILE A 290 -7.84 20.71 -1.48
C ILE A 290 -7.89 22.25 -1.38
N THR A 291 -8.58 22.79 -0.38
CA THR A 291 -8.80 24.24 -0.21
C THR A 291 -7.68 24.96 0.55
N SER A 292 -6.80 24.22 1.21
CA SER A 292 -5.73 24.80 2.00
C SER A 292 -4.68 25.52 1.15
N SER A 293 -4.05 26.54 1.74
CA SER A 293 -2.84 27.16 1.18
C SER A 293 -1.71 26.12 1.06
N PHE A 294 -0.70 26.43 0.23
CA PHE A 294 0.45 25.53 0.07
C PHE A 294 1.09 25.13 1.41
N ALA A 295 1.33 26.11 2.29
CA ALA A 295 1.95 25.86 3.59
C ALA A 295 1.08 24.97 4.49
N GLU A 296 -0.24 25.14 4.45
CA GLU A 296 -1.17 24.31 5.23
C GLU A 296 -1.28 22.88 4.67
N LYS A 297 -1.30 22.73 3.34
CA LYS A 297 -1.27 21.40 2.69
C LYS A 297 -0.08 20.55 3.13
N GLU A 298 1.06 21.18 3.38
CA GLU A 298 2.27 20.50 3.81
C GLU A 298 2.33 20.27 5.33
N THR A 299 1.59 21.04 6.12
CA THR A 299 1.72 21.00 7.59
C THR A 299 0.51 20.43 8.33
N THR A 300 -0.65 20.33 7.69
CA THR A 300 -1.91 19.89 8.31
C THR A 300 -2.64 18.92 7.39
N CYS A 301 -2.58 17.65 7.71
CA CYS A 301 -3.10 16.56 6.87
C CYS A 301 -3.91 15.56 7.69
N LYS A 302 -4.78 14.79 7.04
CA LYS A 302 -5.27 13.52 7.57
C LYS A 302 -4.22 12.42 7.27
N TYR A 303 -4.06 11.46 8.18
CA TYR A 303 -3.12 10.34 8.03
C TYR A 303 -3.86 9.03 8.20
N TYR A 304 -3.71 8.15 7.22
CA TYR A 304 -4.31 6.81 7.22
C TYR A 304 -3.22 5.75 7.30
N PHE A 305 -3.55 4.60 7.83
CA PHE A 305 -2.66 3.44 7.83
C PHE A 305 -2.88 2.63 6.55
N VAL A 306 -1.81 2.10 5.98
CA VAL A 306 -1.88 1.32 4.73
C VAL A 306 -2.66 0.00 4.88
N ASP A 307 -2.96 -0.41 6.11
CA ASP A 307 -3.68 -1.64 6.41
C ASP A 307 -4.52 -1.51 7.69
N ASN A 308 -5.78 -1.95 7.64
CA ASN A 308 -6.68 -1.91 8.80
C ASN A 308 -6.19 -2.78 9.97
N GLY A 309 -5.53 -3.90 9.68
CA GLY A 309 -5.00 -4.78 10.72
C GLY A 309 -3.88 -4.12 11.51
N LEU A 310 -3.03 -3.32 10.85
CA LEU A 310 -2.02 -2.52 11.54
C LEU A 310 -2.66 -1.39 12.36
N LEU A 311 -3.67 -0.70 11.83
CA LEU A 311 -4.41 0.33 12.56
C LEU A 311 -5.12 -0.25 13.79
N SER A 312 -5.73 -1.42 13.67
CA SER A 312 -6.46 -2.08 14.76
C SER A 312 -5.60 -2.44 15.97
N LEU A 313 -4.27 -2.49 15.82
CA LEU A 313 -3.35 -2.70 16.95
C LEU A 313 -3.40 -1.55 17.98
N PHE A 314 -3.75 -0.35 17.53
CA PHE A 314 -3.76 0.87 18.34
C PHE A 314 -5.13 1.24 18.89
N LEU A 315 -6.20 0.72 18.29
CA LEU A 315 -7.56 1.15 18.54
C LEU A 315 -8.35 0.08 19.32
N ILE A 316 -9.28 0.56 20.15
CA ILE A 316 -10.27 -0.26 20.85
C ILE A 316 -11.65 0.24 20.40
N ASP A 317 -12.51 -0.66 19.91
CA ASP A 317 -13.90 -0.40 19.48
C ASP A 317 -14.07 0.82 18.56
N SER A 318 -13.24 0.89 17.51
CA SER A 318 -13.15 2.06 16.64
C SER A 318 -13.58 1.75 15.20
N ASN A 319 -14.72 1.10 15.01
CA ASN A 319 -15.26 0.77 13.71
C ASN A 319 -15.37 1.97 12.74
N PRO A 320 -15.78 3.19 13.14
CA PRO A 320 -15.78 4.33 12.23
C PRO A 320 -14.40 4.71 11.69
N ALA A 321 -13.33 4.60 12.51
CA ALA A 321 -11.97 4.88 12.05
C ALA A 321 -11.45 3.80 11.09
N LEU A 322 -11.76 2.52 11.35
CA LEU A 322 -11.44 1.41 10.45
C LEU A 322 -12.18 1.54 9.12
N LEU A 323 -13.44 2.00 9.14
CA LEU A 323 -14.22 2.21 7.92
C LEU A 323 -13.61 3.29 7.04
N GLU A 324 -13.33 4.47 7.61
CA GLU A 324 -12.74 5.58 6.85
C GLU A 324 -11.34 5.24 6.36
N ASN A 325 -10.52 4.55 7.18
CA ASN A 325 -9.21 4.07 6.77
C ASN A 325 -9.28 3.09 5.58
N LEU A 326 -10.27 2.18 5.59
CA LEU A 326 -10.44 1.21 4.51
C LEU A 326 -10.85 1.86 3.19
N VAL A 327 -11.71 2.88 3.26
CA VAL A 327 -12.08 3.70 2.09
C VAL A 327 -10.87 4.45 1.56
N ALA A 328 -10.06 5.07 2.45
CA ALA A 328 -8.83 5.75 2.08
C ALA A 328 -7.87 4.82 1.32
N ILE A 329 -7.60 3.62 1.87
CA ILE A 329 -6.74 2.61 1.21
C ILE A 329 -7.27 2.27 -0.19
N SER A 330 -8.59 2.08 -0.33
CA SER A 330 -9.21 1.76 -1.62
C SER A 330 -9.04 2.88 -2.64
N LEU A 331 -9.21 4.14 -2.22
CA LEU A 331 -9.04 5.31 -3.08
C LEU A 331 -7.57 5.49 -3.49
N PHE A 332 -6.62 5.39 -2.55
CA PHE A 332 -5.19 5.46 -2.88
C PHE A 332 -4.75 4.32 -3.80
N ARG A 333 -5.27 3.12 -3.62
CA ARG A 333 -5.00 1.99 -4.52
C ARG A 333 -5.51 2.26 -5.94
N LYS A 334 -6.69 2.87 -6.09
CA LYS A 334 -7.31 3.13 -7.39
C LYS A 334 -6.65 4.31 -8.12
N TYR A 335 -6.37 5.39 -7.40
CA TYR A 335 -5.91 6.65 -8.01
C TYR A 335 -4.41 6.90 -7.82
N GLY A 336 -3.71 6.01 -7.09
CA GLY A 336 -2.29 6.15 -6.74
C GLY A 336 -2.06 7.02 -5.51
N HIS A 337 -0.92 6.82 -4.87
CA HIS A 337 -0.41 7.64 -3.79
C HIS A 337 0.88 8.32 -4.27
N ASP A 338 0.74 9.25 -5.24
CA ASP A 338 1.89 9.99 -5.75
C ASP A 338 2.33 11.03 -4.71
N LEU A 339 3.57 10.91 -4.25
CA LEU A 339 4.18 11.87 -3.32
C LEU A 339 4.35 13.28 -3.95
N SER A 340 4.27 13.39 -5.28
CA SER A 340 4.45 14.63 -6.04
C SER A 340 3.14 15.28 -6.50
N ASN A 341 2.09 14.49 -6.77
CA ASN A 341 0.80 14.97 -7.26
C ASN A 341 -0.34 14.22 -6.57
N ASP A 342 -1.04 14.91 -5.67
CA ASP A 342 -2.21 14.33 -5.05
C ASP A 342 -3.34 14.15 -6.07
N THR A 343 -3.98 13.00 -6.05
CA THR A 343 -5.15 12.67 -6.86
C THR A 343 -6.42 12.63 -6.00
N VAL A 344 -6.26 12.37 -4.71
CA VAL A 344 -7.33 12.30 -3.71
C VAL A 344 -7.09 13.35 -2.63
N TYR A 345 -8.14 14.05 -2.23
CA TYR A 345 -8.13 15.09 -1.21
C TYR A 345 -9.25 14.89 -0.20
N PHE A 346 -9.20 15.54 0.95
CA PHE A 346 -10.39 15.91 1.69
C PHE A 346 -10.75 17.36 1.42
N TYR A 347 -11.98 17.72 1.70
CA TYR A 347 -12.46 19.10 1.60
C TYR A 347 -12.85 19.59 3.01
N ASN A 348 -12.26 20.67 3.47
CA ASN A 348 -12.62 21.29 4.74
C ASN A 348 -12.45 22.81 4.66
N ASP A 349 -13.58 23.50 4.52
CA ASP A 349 -13.73 24.95 4.58
C ASP A 349 -15.13 25.28 5.15
N ASN A 350 -16.14 25.52 4.31
CA ASN A 350 -17.54 25.80 4.73
C ASN A 350 -18.32 24.51 5.07
N VAL A 351 -17.88 23.40 4.50
CA VAL A 351 -18.37 22.02 4.76
C VAL A 351 -17.19 21.09 4.90
N GLU A 352 -17.39 19.96 5.54
CA GLU A 352 -16.38 18.91 5.60
C GLU A 352 -16.83 17.72 4.74
N VAL A 353 -15.96 17.30 3.79
CA VAL A 353 -16.14 16.09 2.98
C VAL A 353 -14.90 15.24 3.12
N ASP A 354 -15.10 13.96 3.46
CA ASP A 354 -14.01 13.06 3.85
C ASP A 354 -13.06 12.77 2.70
N PHE A 355 -13.59 12.56 1.49
CA PHE A 355 -12.77 12.35 0.29
C PHE A 355 -13.36 13.06 -0.92
N TYR A 356 -12.48 13.66 -1.70
CA TYR A 356 -12.80 14.31 -2.95
C TYR A 356 -11.77 13.96 -4.02
N VAL A 357 -12.25 13.49 -5.18
CA VAL A 357 -11.43 13.16 -6.35
C VAL A 357 -11.77 14.14 -7.47
N PRO A 358 -10.94 15.18 -7.69
CA PRO A 358 -11.24 16.26 -8.65
C PRO A 358 -11.44 15.76 -10.08
N GLU A 359 -10.61 14.84 -10.56
CA GLU A 359 -10.64 14.33 -11.93
C GLU A 359 -11.97 13.66 -12.28
N GLU A 360 -12.56 12.94 -11.32
CA GLU A 360 -13.87 12.29 -11.50
C GLU A 360 -15.04 13.17 -11.02
N ALA A 361 -14.76 14.35 -10.45
CA ALA A 361 -15.75 15.15 -9.76
C ALA A 361 -16.57 14.34 -8.75
N LEU A 362 -15.88 13.47 -7.97
CA LEU A 362 -16.43 12.51 -7.04
C LEU A 362 -16.24 12.99 -5.60
N ALA A 363 -17.34 13.06 -4.84
CA ALA A 363 -17.35 13.39 -3.42
C ALA A 363 -17.85 12.19 -2.60
N ILE A 364 -17.13 11.84 -1.54
CA ILE A 364 -17.44 10.70 -0.69
C ILE A 364 -17.47 11.14 0.77
N GLN A 365 -18.57 10.82 1.47
CA GLN A 365 -18.68 10.84 2.92
C GLN A 365 -18.62 9.41 3.45
N VAL A 366 -18.07 9.23 4.65
CA VAL A 366 -17.94 7.92 5.28
C VAL A 366 -18.56 7.95 6.67
N SER A 367 -19.65 7.21 6.83
CA SER A 367 -20.33 7.07 8.12
C SER A 367 -20.60 5.60 8.43
N TYR A 368 -20.29 5.15 9.64
CA TYR A 368 -20.54 3.75 10.01
C TYR A 368 -22.02 3.38 9.89
N SER A 369 -22.91 4.32 10.28
CA SER A 369 -24.35 4.24 10.09
C SER A 369 -24.93 5.64 9.89
N ILE A 370 -25.96 5.75 9.10
CA ILE A 370 -26.77 6.97 8.89
C ILE A 370 -28.20 6.81 9.42
N ALA A 371 -28.44 5.81 10.27
CA ALA A 371 -29.76 5.58 10.90
C ALA A 371 -30.17 6.69 11.88
N ASP A 372 -29.20 7.43 12.43
CA ASP A 372 -29.43 8.59 13.29
C ASP A 372 -29.69 9.86 12.46
N ASP A 373 -30.76 10.60 12.77
CA ASP A 373 -31.21 11.78 12.02
C ASP A 373 -30.16 12.90 11.98
N GLU A 374 -29.39 13.10 13.06
CA GLU A 374 -28.37 14.15 13.10
C GLU A 374 -27.18 13.80 12.20
N THR A 375 -26.72 12.57 12.28
CA THR A 375 -25.68 12.02 11.40
C THR A 375 -26.13 12.09 9.94
N PHE A 376 -27.34 11.59 9.64
CA PHE A 376 -27.91 11.64 8.29
C PHE A 376 -27.92 13.06 7.71
N ARG A 377 -28.47 14.03 8.47
CA ARG A 377 -28.53 15.45 8.02
C ARG A 377 -27.16 16.05 7.78
N ARG A 378 -26.20 15.73 8.64
CA ARG A 378 -24.81 16.22 8.50
C ARG A 378 -24.17 15.74 7.21
N GLU A 379 -24.20 14.43 6.94
CA GLU A 379 -23.56 13.84 5.77
C GLU A 379 -24.25 14.30 4.47
N VAL A 380 -25.59 14.28 4.43
CA VAL A 380 -26.35 14.78 3.27
C VAL A 380 -26.11 16.25 3.02
N THR A 381 -26.14 17.08 4.08
CA THR A 381 -25.93 18.54 3.93
C THR A 381 -24.55 18.86 3.37
N ALA A 382 -23.50 18.14 3.78
CA ALA A 382 -22.16 18.34 3.26
C ALA A 382 -22.10 18.07 1.75
N LEU A 383 -22.65 16.96 1.30
CA LEU A 383 -22.69 16.58 -0.12
C LEU A 383 -23.66 17.44 -0.96
N THR A 384 -24.68 18.03 -0.35
CA THR A 384 -25.61 18.96 -1.04
C THR A 384 -24.97 20.34 -1.23
N LYS A 385 -24.13 20.78 -0.30
CA LYS A 385 -23.47 22.09 -0.35
C LYS A 385 -22.20 22.11 -1.20
N LEU A 386 -21.45 21.02 -1.25
CA LEU A 386 -20.17 20.96 -1.98
C LEU A 386 -20.29 21.37 -3.46
N PRO A 387 -21.34 20.98 -4.23
CA PRO A 387 -21.48 21.37 -5.63
C PRO A 387 -21.54 22.89 -5.90
N ASN A 388 -21.77 23.69 -4.87
CA ASN A 388 -21.73 25.16 -4.99
C ASN A 388 -20.30 25.74 -5.06
N VAL A 389 -19.31 24.97 -4.68
CA VAL A 389 -17.91 25.41 -4.53
C VAL A 389 -16.90 24.53 -5.26
N GLN A 390 -17.28 23.27 -5.56
CA GLN A 390 -16.42 22.32 -6.29
C GLN A 390 -17.24 21.57 -7.33
N PRO A 391 -16.68 21.23 -8.49
CA PRO A 391 -17.32 20.32 -9.45
C PRO A 391 -17.67 18.98 -8.77
N CYS A 392 -18.92 18.57 -8.85
CA CYS A 392 -19.38 17.35 -8.18
C CYS A 392 -20.46 16.65 -9.03
N LYS A 393 -20.07 15.60 -9.73
CA LYS A 393 -20.97 14.76 -10.55
C LYS A 393 -21.49 13.56 -9.78
N HIS A 394 -20.62 12.96 -8.97
CA HIS A 394 -20.91 11.75 -8.21
C HIS A 394 -20.80 12.06 -6.71
N ARG A 395 -21.86 11.72 -5.98
CA ARG A 395 -21.98 11.96 -4.55
C ARG A 395 -22.34 10.66 -3.86
N ILE A 396 -21.46 10.19 -2.97
CA ILE A 396 -21.60 8.87 -2.35
C ILE A 396 -21.46 9.01 -0.83
N ILE A 397 -22.34 8.33 -0.09
CA ILE A 397 -22.15 8.05 1.34
C ILE A 397 -21.77 6.57 1.46
N ILE A 398 -20.58 6.28 1.96
CA ILE A 398 -20.17 4.91 2.24
C ILE A 398 -20.50 4.58 3.68
N THR A 399 -21.29 3.51 3.85
CA THR A 399 -21.71 2.99 5.16
C THR A 399 -21.10 1.62 5.40
N TYR A 400 -21.23 1.10 6.62
CA TYR A 400 -20.81 -0.27 6.90
C TYR A 400 -21.66 -1.31 6.16
N ASP A 401 -23.00 -1.19 6.22
CA ASP A 401 -23.92 -2.17 5.57
C ASP A 401 -25.26 -1.57 5.08
N GLU A 402 -25.46 -0.25 5.20
CA GLU A 402 -26.70 0.40 4.74
C GLU A 402 -26.60 0.75 3.25
N GLU A 403 -27.75 0.61 2.55
CA GLU A 403 -27.87 0.89 1.13
C GLU A 403 -29.15 1.69 0.86
N ASN A 404 -29.03 2.82 0.19
CA ASN A 404 -30.14 3.70 -0.14
C ASN A 404 -29.79 4.63 -1.32
N THR A 405 -30.79 5.33 -1.82
CA THR A 405 -30.63 6.42 -2.78
C THR A 405 -31.41 7.61 -2.28
N ILE A 406 -30.74 8.74 -2.10
CA ILE A 406 -31.30 9.99 -1.59
C ILE A 406 -31.37 10.99 -2.75
N THR A 407 -32.52 11.62 -2.95
CA THR A 407 -32.65 12.69 -3.94
C THR A 407 -32.78 14.04 -3.21
N ASP A 408 -31.92 14.98 -3.55
CA ASP A 408 -31.96 16.35 -3.05
C ASP A 408 -32.17 17.37 -4.17
N SER A 409 -32.03 18.66 -3.88
CA SER A 409 -32.18 19.76 -4.85
C SER A 409 -31.12 19.79 -5.96
N VAL A 410 -30.02 19.09 -5.79
CA VAL A 410 -28.86 19.06 -6.71
C VAL A 410 -28.84 17.80 -7.55
N GLY A 411 -29.55 16.72 -7.12
CA GLY A 411 -29.60 15.45 -7.81
C GLY A 411 -29.55 14.26 -6.83
N THR A 412 -28.82 13.23 -7.17
CA THR A 412 -28.79 11.98 -6.42
C THR A 412 -27.53 11.84 -5.55
N ILE A 413 -27.69 11.32 -4.34
CA ILE A 413 -26.65 10.84 -3.46
C ILE A 413 -26.86 9.32 -3.30
N GLU A 414 -25.85 8.54 -3.62
CA GLU A 414 -25.90 7.09 -3.46
C GLU A 414 -25.37 6.70 -2.08
N VAL A 415 -26.09 5.84 -1.36
CA VAL A 415 -25.64 5.24 -0.10
C VAL A 415 -25.22 3.80 -0.39
N ILE A 416 -23.96 3.49 -0.21
CA ILE A 416 -23.37 2.22 -0.64
C ILE A 416 -22.67 1.54 0.54
N PRO A 417 -22.97 0.24 0.83
CA PRO A 417 -22.17 -0.53 1.78
C PRO A 417 -20.71 -0.64 1.35
N VAL A 418 -19.79 -0.46 2.28
CA VAL A 418 -18.35 -0.46 1.97
C VAL A 418 -17.89 -1.73 1.27
N TRP A 419 -18.42 -2.90 1.62
CA TRP A 419 -18.06 -4.14 0.95
C TRP A 419 -18.42 -4.14 -0.54
N LYS A 420 -19.56 -3.53 -0.93
CA LYS A 420 -19.93 -3.35 -2.34
C LYS A 420 -19.00 -2.37 -3.03
N PHE A 421 -18.71 -1.23 -2.38
CA PHE A 421 -17.76 -0.25 -2.89
C PHE A 421 -16.40 -0.87 -3.19
N LEU A 422 -15.87 -1.69 -2.27
CA LEU A 422 -14.57 -2.37 -2.43
C LEU A 422 -14.57 -3.42 -3.56
N LEU A 423 -15.68 -4.12 -3.78
CA LEU A 423 -15.81 -5.08 -4.88
C LEU A 423 -15.89 -4.37 -6.25
N CYS A 424 -16.57 -3.22 -6.33
CA CYS A 424 -16.70 -2.43 -7.56
C CYS A 424 -15.43 -1.64 -7.90
N SER A 425 -14.60 -1.33 -6.91
CA SER A 425 -13.35 -0.57 -7.08
C SER A 425 -12.17 -1.42 -7.58
N SER A 426 -12.36 -2.73 -7.75
CA SER A 426 -11.29 -3.60 -8.27
C SER A 426 -11.28 -3.62 -9.80
N PRO A 427 -10.12 -3.66 -10.47
CA PRO A 427 -10.00 -3.74 -11.93
C PRO A 427 -10.79 -4.89 -12.56
N GLU A 428 -11.03 -5.95 -11.81
CA GLU A 428 -11.78 -7.14 -12.23
C GLU A 428 -13.29 -6.90 -12.42
N SER A 429 -13.85 -5.83 -11.84
CA SER A 429 -15.27 -5.52 -12.00
C SER A 429 -15.63 -5.02 -13.41
N GLU A 430 -14.67 -4.49 -14.17
CA GLU A 430 -14.88 -4.04 -15.55
C GLU A 430 -14.95 -5.19 -16.55
N SER A 431 -14.38 -6.36 -16.23
CA SER A 431 -14.44 -7.57 -17.07
C SER A 431 -15.65 -8.46 -16.81
N ALA A 432 -16.45 -8.17 -15.78
CA ALA A 432 -17.61 -8.97 -15.34
C ALA A 432 -18.98 -8.30 -15.62
N GLN A 433 -18.99 -7.15 -16.32
CA GLN A 433 -20.18 -6.52 -16.88
C GLN A 433 -20.35 -6.97 -18.33
#